data_426b3f994f86fe4ab96c3860a2ee4aa7
#
_entry.id   426b3f994f86fe4ab96c3860a2ee4aa7
#
_cell.length_a   1.000
_cell.length_b   1.000
_cell.length_c   1.000
_cell.angle_alpha   90.00
_cell.angle_beta   90.00
_cell.angle_gamma   90.00
#
_symmetry.space_group_name_H-M   'P 1'
#
loop_
_entity.id
_entity.type
_entity.pdbx_description
1 polymer ?
#
loop_
_entity_poly.entity_id
_entity_poly.type
_entity_poly.pdbx_seq_one_letter_code
_entity_poly.pdbx_strand_id
1 'polypeptide(L)'
;TLKDIIVKYKTMHGFDSSYVPGWDCHGLPVEHQLFKELGINKHQIERPDFRKKAYDYAMKYVSIQREQFIRLGVFGDWQNPYLTLNHDYEESIVKSFGVLVKEGYIYHGLKPVN
;
A
#
# COMPACT_ATOMS: atom_id res chain seq x y z
N THR A 1 -2.87 7.23 16.36
CA THR A 1 -3.23 8.10 17.53
C THR A 1 -2.54 9.46 17.45
N LEU A 2 -1.17 9.53 17.44
CA LEU A 2 -0.45 10.82 17.43
C LEU A 2 -0.81 11.71 16.22
N LYS A 3 -0.85 11.15 15.02
CA LYS A 3 -1.25 11.89 13.81
C LYS A 3 -2.65 12.49 13.94
N ASP A 4 -3.61 11.71 14.44
CA ASP A 4 -4.99 12.15 14.62
C ASP A 4 -5.09 13.28 15.67
N ILE A 5 -4.35 13.20 16.76
CA ILE A 5 -4.28 14.27 17.75
C ILE A 5 -3.74 15.56 17.13
N ILE A 6 -2.66 15.48 16.36
CA ILE A 6 -2.06 16.64 15.68
C ILE A 6 -3.04 17.27 14.69
N VAL A 7 -3.69 16.46 13.85
CA VAL A 7 -4.67 16.93 12.87
C VAL A 7 -5.82 17.65 13.58
N LYS A 8 -6.43 17.03 14.59
CA LYS A 8 -7.53 17.62 15.36
C LYS A 8 -7.11 18.92 16.08
N TYR A 9 -5.95 18.89 16.74
CA TYR A 9 -5.42 20.07 17.42
C TYR A 9 -5.24 21.23 16.45
N LYS A 10 -4.60 21.02 15.31
CA LYS A 10 -4.37 22.06 14.30
C LYS A 10 -5.68 22.55 13.68
N THR A 11 -6.62 21.65 13.37
CA THR A 11 -7.94 22.01 12.87
C THR A 11 -8.69 22.90 13.86
N MET A 12 -8.68 22.57 15.15
CA MET A 12 -9.31 23.40 16.20
C MET A 12 -8.66 24.77 16.35
N HIS A 13 -7.41 24.95 15.92
CA HIS A 13 -6.70 26.22 15.94
C HIS A 13 -6.82 27.00 14.60
N GLY A 14 -7.73 26.58 13.70
CA GLY A 14 -8.00 27.29 12.44
C GLY A 14 -7.01 26.99 11.31
N PHE A 15 -6.16 25.98 11.43
CA PHE A 15 -5.30 25.55 10.33
C PHE A 15 -6.04 24.60 9.39
N ASP A 16 -5.74 24.67 8.10
CA ASP A 16 -6.10 23.62 7.15
C ASP A 16 -5.16 22.43 7.37
N SER A 17 -5.65 21.44 8.11
CA SER A 17 -4.91 20.24 8.50
C SER A 17 -5.47 19.02 7.76
N SER A 18 -5.47 19.06 6.43
CA SER A 18 -5.92 17.94 5.62
C SER A 18 -5.09 16.69 5.90
N TYR A 19 -5.75 15.54 6.01
CA TYR A 19 -5.11 14.25 6.20
C TYR A 19 -5.65 13.25 5.16
N VAL A 20 -4.74 12.73 4.34
CA VAL A 20 -5.07 11.67 3.38
C VAL A 20 -4.60 10.34 3.97
N PRO A 21 -5.53 9.44 4.32
CA PRO A 21 -5.16 8.11 4.79
C PRO A 21 -4.51 7.32 3.67
N GLY A 22 -3.50 6.52 4.01
CA GLY A 22 -2.77 5.71 3.05
C GLY A 22 -2.59 4.26 3.51
N TRP A 23 -2.58 3.35 2.54
CA TRP A 23 -2.29 1.94 2.75
C TRP A 23 -1.16 1.48 1.86
N ASP A 24 -0.19 0.81 2.48
CA ASP A 24 0.79 -0.01 1.78
C ASP A 24 0.18 -1.40 1.56
N CYS A 25 -0.13 -1.68 0.30
CA CYS A 25 -0.91 -2.86 -0.10
C CYS A 25 -0.04 -4.00 -0.65
N HIS A 26 1.28 -3.86 -0.61
CA HIS A 26 2.24 -4.81 -1.17
C HIS A 26 3.09 -5.50 -0.10
N GLY A 27 3.79 -6.53 -0.52
CA GLY A 27 4.85 -7.16 0.24
C GLY A 27 4.52 -8.52 0.84
N LEU A 28 5.54 -9.15 1.40
CA LEU A 28 5.50 -10.49 1.97
C LEU A 28 4.40 -10.71 3.02
N PRO A 29 4.05 -9.75 3.90
CA PRO A 29 2.99 -9.98 4.88
C PRO A 29 1.63 -10.26 4.23
N VAL A 30 1.28 -9.54 3.16
CA VAL A 30 0.03 -9.76 2.41
C VAL A 30 0.06 -11.11 1.71
N GLU A 31 1.16 -11.41 1.02
CA GLU A 31 1.33 -12.68 0.31
C GLU A 31 1.29 -13.89 1.25
N HIS A 32 2.03 -13.83 2.36
CA HIS A 32 2.09 -14.91 3.33
C HIS A 32 0.71 -15.20 3.95
N GLN A 33 -0.01 -14.15 4.34
CA GLN A 33 -1.33 -14.31 4.93
C GLN A 33 -2.34 -14.85 3.91
N LEU A 34 -2.26 -14.40 2.66
CA LEU A 34 -3.09 -14.92 1.58
C LEU A 34 -2.83 -16.41 1.32
N PHE A 35 -1.57 -16.84 1.25
CA PHE A 35 -1.23 -18.27 1.11
C PHE A 35 -1.79 -19.09 2.27
N LYS A 36 -1.72 -18.57 3.49
CA LYS A 36 -2.26 -19.24 4.68
C LYS A 36 -3.79 -19.37 4.61
N GLU A 37 -4.50 -18.33 4.18
CA GLU A 37 -5.96 -18.37 4.03
C GLU A 37 -6.41 -19.31 2.90
N LEU A 38 -5.66 -19.36 1.80
CA LEU A 38 -5.96 -20.24 0.68
C LEU A 38 -5.55 -21.70 0.94
N GLY A 39 -4.70 -21.96 1.93
CA GLY A 39 -4.17 -23.31 2.21
C GLY A 39 -3.31 -23.89 1.08
N ILE A 40 -2.69 -23.03 0.26
CA ILE A 40 -1.89 -23.42 -0.90
C ILE A 40 -0.46 -22.90 -0.81
N ASN A 41 0.44 -23.51 -1.59
CA ASN A 41 1.81 -23.06 -1.77
C ASN A 41 1.95 -22.20 -3.04
N LYS A 42 3.01 -21.39 -3.09
CA LYS A 42 3.30 -20.49 -4.22
C LYS A 42 3.43 -21.18 -5.59
N HIS A 43 3.70 -22.51 -5.59
CA HIS A 43 3.82 -23.30 -6.82
C HIS A 43 2.48 -23.88 -7.32
N GLN A 44 1.40 -23.70 -6.58
CA GLN A 44 0.07 -24.24 -6.87
C GLN A 44 -0.89 -23.25 -7.49
N ILE A 45 -0.43 -22.02 -7.74
CA ILE A 45 -1.24 -20.96 -8.33
C ILE A 45 -0.41 -20.19 -9.38
N GLU A 46 -1.05 -19.86 -10.48
CA GLU A 46 -0.45 -19.01 -11.51
C GLU A 46 -0.29 -17.55 -11.01
N ARG A 47 0.79 -16.89 -11.45
CA ARG A 47 1.12 -15.53 -10.99
C ARG A 47 0.02 -14.50 -11.22
N PRO A 48 -0.66 -14.46 -12.39
CA PRO A 48 -1.75 -13.51 -12.61
C PRO A 48 -2.92 -13.72 -11.65
N ASP A 49 -3.31 -14.96 -11.42
CA ASP A 49 -4.41 -15.31 -10.51
C ASP A 49 -4.06 -14.97 -9.06
N PHE A 50 -2.81 -15.23 -8.67
CA PHE A 50 -2.32 -14.83 -7.35
C PHE A 50 -2.38 -13.32 -7.15
N ARG A 51 -1.92 -12.52 -8.14
CA ARG A 51 -1.98 -11.05 -8.08
C ARG A 51 -3.40 -10.54 -7.91
N LYS A 52 -4.35 -11.10 -8.66
CA LYS A 52 -5.76 -10.75 -8.53
C LYS A 52 -6.29 -11.03 -7.13
N LYS A 53 -6.01 -12.22 -6.59
CA LYS A 53 -6.40 -12.58 -5.23
C LYS A 53 -5.74 -11.71 -4.17
N ALA A 54 -4.48 -11.33 -4.36
CA ALA A 54 -3.76 -10.42 -3.47
C ALA A 54 -4.36 -9.01 -3.49
N TYR A 55 -4.76 -8.52 -4.66
CA TYR A 55 -5.48 -7.27 -4.81
C TYR A 55 -6.81 -7.30 -4.05
N ASP A 56 -7.65 -8.31 -4.30
CA ASP A 56 -8.95 -8.45 -3.64
C ASP A 56 -8.80 -8.55 -2.12
N TYR A 57 -7.78 -9.28 -1.66
CA TYR A 57 -7.43 -9.40 -0.25
C TYR A 57 -7.05 -8.04 0.36
N ALA A 58 -6.16 -7.29 -0.28
CA ALA A 58 -5.74 -5.97 0.19
C ALA A 58 -6.94 -5.01 0.27
N MET A 59 -7.79 -4.96 -0.76
CA MET A 59 -8.97 -4.10 -0.81
C MET A 59 -10.00 -4.44 0.25
N LYS A 60 -10.17 -5.73 0.58
CA LYS A 60 -11.00 -6.16 1.71
C LYS A 60 -10.53 -5.52 3.02
N TYR A 61 -9.23 -5.55 3.31
CA TYR A 61 -8.69 -4.97 4.54
C TYR A 61 -8.67 -3.45 4.53
N VAL A 62 -8.43 -2.82 3.39
CA VAL A 62 -8.60 -1.36 3.24
C VAL A 62 -10.01 -0.94 3.65
N SER A 63 -11.04 -1.65 3.17
CA SER A 63 -12.44 -1.36 3.51
C SER A 63 -12.71 -1.53 5.01
N ILE A 64 -12.33 -2.66 5.59
CA ILE A 64 -12.52 -2.95 7.01
C ILE A 64 -11.83 -1.90 7.89
N GLN A 65 -10.57 -1.61 7.62
CA GLN A 65 -9.79 -0.65 8.39
C GLN A 65 -10.32 0.76 8.25
N ARG A 66 -10.74 1.17 7.05
CA ARG A 66 -11.38 2.46 6.82
C ARG A 66 -12.60 2.65 7.71
N GLU A 67 -13.50 1.68 7.75
CA GLU A 67 -14.70 1.73 8.59
C GLU A 67 -14.35 1.81 10.09
N GLN A 68 -13.35 1.05 10.51
CA GLN A 68 -12.87 1.07 11.89
C GLN A 68 -12.29 2.43 12.27
N PHE A 69 -11.47 3.06 11.42
CA PHE A 69 -10.92 4.39 11.68
C PHE A 69 -11.98 5.48 11.65
N ILE A 70 -12.95 5.40 10.75
CA ILE A 70 -14.10 6.31 10.73
C ILE A 70 -14.88 6.19 12.04
N ARG A 71 -15.14 4.95 12.50
CA ARG A 71 -15.82 4.70 13.79
C ARG A 71 -15.06 5.26 14.99
N LEU A 72 -13.73 5.23 14.94
CA LEU A 72 -12.88 5.86 15.96
C LEU A 72 -12.85 7.39 15.88
N GLY A 73 -13.55 7.99 14.91
CA GLY A 73 -13.60 9.43 14.72
C GLY A 73 -12.33 10.05 14.15
N VAL A 74 -11.51 9.28 13.47
CA VAL A 74 -10.29 9.81 12.82
C VAL A 74 -10.69 10.68 11.63
N PHE A 75 -10.19 11.92 11.60
CA PHE A 75 -10.42 12.84 10.48
C PHE A 75 -9.54 12.48 9.30
N GLY A 76 -10.11 12.53 8.09
CA GLY A 76 -9.36 12.27 6.87
C GLY A 76 -10.24 12.24 5.63
N ASP A 77 -9.60 12.35 4.46
CA ASP A 77 -10.27 12.13 3.16
C ASP A 77 -10.38 10.63 2.88
N TRP A 78 -11.39 10.03 3.44
CA TRP A 78 -11.66 8.60 3.33
C TRP A 78 -12.18 8.18 1.96
N GLN A 79 -12.58 9.15 1.12
CA GLN A 79 -13.09 8.89 -0.23
C GLN A 79 -11.96 8.78 -1.25
N ASN A 80 -10.86 9.52 -1.02
CA ASN A 80 -9.71 9.56 -1.91
C ASN A 80 -8.43 9.09 -1.18
N PRO A 81 -8.37 7.85 -0.72
CA PRO A 81 -7.22 7.33 0.01
C PRO A 81 -6.00 7.17 -0.90
N TYR A 82 -4.82 7.26 -0.31
CA TYR A 82 -3.57 6.94 -0.96
C TYR A 82 -3.33 5.42 -0.91
N LEU A 83 -3.37 4.76 -2.06
CA LEU A 83 -3.19 3.32 -2.18
C LEU A 83 -1.97 3.00 -3.06
N THR A 84 -1.02 2.25 -2.52
CA THR A 84 0.20 1.88 -3.26
C THR A 84 -0.08 0.88 -4.39
N LEU A 85 -1.26 0.24 -4.41
CA LEU A 85 -1.71 -0.63 -5.50
C LEU A 85 -2.39 0.11 -6.68
N ASN A 86 -2.54 1.43 -6.60
CA ASN A 86 -3.07 2.21 -7.71
C ASN A 86 -2.09 2.24 -8.88
N HIS A 87 -2.61 2.16 -10.10
CA HIS A 87 -1.78 2.17 -11.31
C HIS A 87 -0.89 3.41 -11.45
N ASP A 88 -1.39 4.59 -11.07
CA ASP A 88 -0.61 5.84 -11.09
C ASP A 88 0.60 5.78 -10.15
N TYR A 89 0.45 5.10 -9.02
CA TYR A 89 1.54 4.87 -8.08
C TYR A 89 2.59 3.91 -8.68
N GLU A 90 2.15 2.78 -9.21
CA GLU A 90 3.03 1.80 -9.86
C GLU A 90 3.73 2.42 -11.07
N GLU A 91 3.02 3.19 -11.89
CA GLU A 91 3.59 3.93 -13.01
C GLU A 91 4.71 4.88 -12.57
N SER A 92 4.51 5.60 -11.48
CA SER A 92 5.50 6.53 -10.94
C SER A 92 6.78 5.81 -10.49
N ILE A 93 6.64 4.62 -9.88
CA ILE A 93 7.78 3.77 -9.51
C ILE A 93 8.55 3.32 -10.76
N VAL A 94 7.83 2.80 -11.76
CA VAL A 94 8.45 2.29 -13.00
C VAL A 94 9.15 3.42 -13.76
N LYS A 95 8.54 4.60 -13.85
CA LYS A 95 9.14 5.77 -14.48
C LYS A 95 10.43 6.19 -13.75
N SER A 96 10.39 6.29 -12.43
CA SER A 96 11.55 6.67 -11.63
C SER A 96 12.70 5.66 -11.77
N PHE A 97 12.37 4.38 -11.72
CA PHE A 97 13.35 3.31 -11.97
C PHE A 97 13.94 3.40 -13.38
N GLY A 98 13.11 3.63 -14.40
CA GLY A 98 13.54 3.80 -15.79
C GLY A 98 14.53 4.95 -15.98
N VAL A 99 14.34 6.07 -15.27
CA VAL A 99 15.29 7.18 -15.28
C VAL A 99 16.64 6.75 -14.73
N LEU A 100 16.67 6.06 -13.59
CA LEU A 100 17.90 5.58 -12.97
C LEU A 100 18.65 4.58 -13.86
N VAL A 101 17.92 3.71 -14.56
CA VAL A 101 18.52 2.79 -15.55
C VAL A 101 19.12 3.55 -16.72
N LYS A 102 18.39 4.53 -17.26
CA LYS A 102 18.85 5.35 -18.40
C LYS A 102 20.11 6.15 -18.06
N GLU A 103 20.21 6.67 -16.85
CA GLU A 103 21.37 7.42 -16.37
C GLU A 103 22.55 6.51 -15.95
N GLY A 104 22.41 5.17 -16.08
CA GLY A 104 23.48 4.22 -15.80
C GLY A 104 23.73 3.92 -14.31
N TYR A 105 22.87 4.37 -13.41
CA TYR A 105 22.99 4.07 -11.97
C TYR A 105 22.64 2.64 -11.63
N ILE A 106 21.88 1.96 -12.48
CA ILE A 106 21.39 0.59 -12.24
C ILE A 106 21.88 -0.31 -13.36
N TYR A 107 22.48 -1.42 -12.97
CA TYR A 107 22.92 -2.48 -13.89
C TYR A 107 22.54 -3.87 -13.33
N HIS A 108 22.40 -4.83 -14.21
CA HIS A 108 22.20 -6.23 -13.84
C HIS A 108 23.54 -6.92 -13.61
N GLY A 109 23.72 -7.51 -12.43
CA GLY A 109 24.95 -8.21 -12.07
C GLY A 109 24.68 -9.40 -11.16
N LEU A 110 25.65 -10.31 -11.10
CA LEU A 110 25.64 -11.44 -10.16
C LEU A 110 26.48 -11.09 -8.94
N LYS A 111 25.93 -11.34 -7.75
CA LYS A 111 26.63 -11.21 -6.48
C LYS A 111 26.56 -12.54 -5.73
N PRO A 112 27.71 -13.06 -5.25
CA PRO A 112 27.68 -14.23 -4.38
C PRO A 112 26.93 -13.90 -3.09
N VAL A 113 26.07 -14.82 -2.66
CA VAL A 113 25.32 -14.75 -1.39
C VAL A 113 25.83 -15.90 -0.54
N ASN A 114 26.37 -15.59 0.62
CA ASN A 114 26.82 -16.59 1.60
C ASN A 114 25.63 -17.07 2.43
#